data_079f9c97fd09b7b6484b2ae1d98ee6d4
#
_entry.id   079f9c97fd09b7b6484b2ae1d98ee6d4
#
_cell.length_a   1.000
_cell.length_b   1.000
_cell.length_c   1.000
_cell.angle_alpha   90.00
_cell.angle_beta   90.00
_cell.angle_gamma   90.00
#
_symmetry.space_group_name_H-M   'P 1'
#
loop_
_entity.id
_entity.type
_entity.pdbx_description
1 polymer ?
#
loop_
_entity_poly.entity_id
_entity_poly.type
_entity_poly.pdbx_seq_one_letter_code
_entity_poly.pdbx_strand_id
1 'polypeptide(L)'
;MIEKRPNLVYLFADQLRYQSCGFSGDPFAQTPNMDQLASQGVNFVNATSCSPVCAAYRASLLTGKYQSSHGLVINELRLSPNHKCFGHVLTDHNYQTAYIGKWHL
;
A
#
# COMPACT_ATOMS: atom_id res chain seq x y z
N MET A 1 5.62 32.41 -1.42
CA MET A 1 6.08 31.26 -2.25
C MET A 1 5.04 30.18 -2.12
N ILE A 2 4.45 29.70 -3.23
CA ILE A 2 3.55 28.56 -3.19
C ILE A 2 4.44 27.35 -2.92
N GLU A 3 4.30 26.74 -1.75
CA GLU A 3 5.01 25.51 -1.40
C GLU A 3 4.61 24.41 -2.38
N LYS A 4 5.56 24.00 -3.22
CA LYS A 4 5.32 23.00 -4.26
C LYS A 4 5.18 21.62 -3.59
N ARG A 5 3.94 21.20 -3.34
CA ARG A 5 3.65 19.90 -2.74
C ARG A 5 3.91 18.78 -3.75
N PRO A 6 4.57 17.67 -3.36
CA PRO A 6 4.80 16.55 -4.25
C PRO A 6 3.50 15.81 -4.55
N ASN A 7 3.39 15.24 -5.75
CA ASN A 7 2.38 14.22 -6.03
C ASN A 7 2.76 12.91 -5.33
N LEU A 8 1.76 12.20 -4.82
CA LEU A 8 1.94 10.90 -4.19
C LEU A 8 1.26 9.82 -5.04
N VAL A 9 2.04 8.87 -5.52
CA VAL A 9 1.52 7.67 -6.17
C VAL A 9 1.87 6.47 -5.29
N TYR A 10 0.84 5.82 -4.76
CA TYR A 10 0.99 4.59 -4.01
C TYR A 10 0.53 3.42 -4.87
N LEU A 11 1.47 2.59 -5.31
CA LEU A 11 1.23 1.42 -6.13
C LEU A 11 1.58 0.16 -5.36
N PHE A 12 0.67 -0.81 -5.30
CA PHE A 12 0.95 -2.11 -4.71
C PHE A 12 0.27 -3.23 -5.47
N ALA A 13 0.92 -4.37 -5.54
CA ALA A 13 0.34 -5.60 -6.06
C ALA A 13 -0.43 -6.33 -4.95
N ASP A 14 -1.46 -7.09 -5.31
CA ASP A 14 -2.22 -7.89 -4.34
C ASP A 14 -1.31 -9.00 -3.79
N GLN A 15 -1.24 -10.13 -4.40
CA GLN A 15 -0.52 -11.30 -3.91
C GLN A 15 0.86 -11.45 -4.58
N LEU A 16 1.79 -10.54 -4.27
CA LEU A 16 3.16 -10.56 -4.81
C LEU A 16 4.17 -10.86 -3.70
N ARG A 17 4.95 -11.93 -3.88
CA ARG A 17 6.11 -12.20 -3.02
C ARG A 17 7.29 -11.34 -3.41
N TYR A 18 8.03 -10.85 -2.44
CA TYR A 18 9.30 -10.15 -2.64
C TYR A 18 10.25 -10.99 -3.53
N GLN A 19 10.41 -12.27 -3.22
CA GLN A 19 11.32 -13.18 -3.95
C GLN A 19 10.92 -13.45 -5.41
N SER A 20 9.74 -13.02 -5.85
CA SER A 20 9.28 -13.19 -7.23
C SER A 20 9.52 -11.96 -8.10
N CYS A 21 10.56 -11.19 -7.81
CA CYS A 21 10.97 -9.99 -8.56
C CYS A 21 12.44 -10.09 -8.96
N GLY A 22 12.81 -9.53 -10.12
CA GLY A 22 14.18 -9.53 -10.61
C GLY A 22 15.14 -8.84 -9.65
N PHE A 23 14.77 -7.65 -9.13
CA PHE A 23 15.59 -6.89 -8.18
C PHE A 23 15.84 -7.63 -6.85
N SER A 24 15.06 -8.67 -6.54
CA SER A 24 15.27 -9.51 -5.36
C SER A 24 16.06 -10.80 -5.64
N GLY A 25 16.53 -10.97 -6.88
CA GLY A 25 17.41 -12.07 -7.28
C GLY A 25 16.70 -13.26 -7.94
N ASP A 26 15.42 -13.15 -8.31
CA ASP A 26 14.75 -14.20 -9.10
C ASP A 26 15.27 -14.16 -10.56
N PRO A 27 15.99 -15.20 -11.03
CA PRO A 27 16.58 -15.22 -12.35
C PRO A 27 15.55 -15.40 -13.49
N PHE A 28 14.33 -15.79 -13.17
CA PHE A 28 13.25 -16.03 -14.14
C PHE A 28 12.24 -14.89 -14.18
N ALA A 29 12.20 -14.03 -13.16
CA ALA A 29 11.29 -12.93 -13.12
C ALA A 29 11.69 -11.82 -14.09
N GLN A 30 10.75 -11.39 -14.92
CA GLN A 30 10.94 -10.27 -15.85
C GLN A 30 10.19 -9.04 -15.32
N THR A 31 10.84 -8.30 -14.44
CA THR A 31 10.26 -7.10 -13.77
C THR A 31 11.08 -5.84 -14.04
N PRO A 32 11.39 -5.51 -15.33
CA PRO A 32 12.40 -4.48 -15.65
C PRO A 32 12.07 -3.10 -15.10
N ASN A 33 10.80 -2.70 -15.09
CA ASN A 33 10.39 -1.40 -14.55
C ASN A 33 10.50 -1.34 -13.01
N MET A 34 10.21 -2.44 -12.32
CA MET A 34 10.38 -2.55 -10.87
C MET A 34 11.87 -2.60 -10.51
N ASP A 35 12.67 -3.32 -11.30
CA ASP A 35 14.12 -3.42 -11.13
C ASP A 35 14.77 -2.05 -11.31
N GLN A 36 14.35 -1.28 -12.32
CA GLN A 36 14.79 0.09 -12.53
C GLN A 36 14.41 0.99 -11.36
N LEU A 37 13.17 0.92 -10.89
CA LEU A 37 12.71 1.69 -9.73
C LEU A 37 13.53 1.35 -8.48
N ALA A 38 13.76 0.07 -8.21
CA ALA A 38 14.55 -0.40 -7.09
C ALA A 38 16.01 0.10 -7.15
N SER A 39 16.59 0.19 -8.36
CA SER A 39 17.96 0.69 -8.56
C SER A 39 18.10 2.21 -8.37
N GLN A 40 17.03 2.96 -8.58
CA GLN A 40 17.01 4.44 -8.49
C GLN A 40 16.45 4.96 -7.17
N GLY A 41 15.75 4.11 -6.43
CA GLY A 41 15.07 4.46 -5.19
C GLY A 41 15.66 3.75 -3.97
N VAL A 42 14.82 3.60 -2.94
CA VAL A 42 15.15 2.86 -1.71
C VAL A 42 14.41 1.53 -1.70
N ASN A 43 15.14 0.43 -1.62
CA ASN A 43 14.57 -0.90 -1.48
C ASN A 43 14.61 -1.34 -0.01
N PHE A 44 13.44 -1.48 0.61
CA PHE A 44 13.29 -1.93 2.01
C PHE A 44 13.24 -3.46 2.09
N VAL A 45 14.37 -4.11 2.06
CA VAL A 45 14.52 -5.58 2.00
C VAL A 45 13.88 -6.33 3.16
N ASN A 46 13.73 -5.69 4.31
CA ASN A 46 13.15 -6.26 5.54
C ASN A 46 11.75 -5.74 5.85
N ALA A 47 11.08 -5.09 4.88
CA ALA A 47 9.71 -4.63 5.10
C ALA A 47 8.76 -5.84 5.25
N THR A 48 7.95 -5.81 6.30
CA THR A 48 7.03 -6.89 6.65
C THR A 48 5.59 -6.38 6.69
N SER A 49 4.69 -7.11 6.05
CA SER A 49 3.25 -6.85 6.16
C SER A 49 2.74 -7.21 7.56
N CYS A 50 1.85 -6.38 8.09
CA CYS A 50 1.18 -6.64 9.38
C CYS A 50 0.09 -7.73 9.29
N SER A 51 -0.29 -8.15 8.08
CA SER A 51 -1.30 -9.16 7.84
C SER A 51 -1.11 -9.83 6.48
N PRO A 52 -1.26 -11.16 6.39
CA PRO A 52 -1.27 -11.88 5.12
C PRO A 52 -2.66 -11.97 4.47
N VAL A 53 -3.67 -11.29 5.04
CA VAL A 53 -5.09 -11.32 4.61
C VAL A 53 -5.42 -10.03 3.87
N CYS A 54 -6.00 -10.14 2.68
CA CYS A 54 -6.22 -9.02 1.76
C CYS A 54 -6.96 -7.84 2.40
N ALA A 55 -8.17 -8.06 2.94
CA ALA A 55 -8.97 -6.99 3.53
C ALA A 55 -8.30 -6.41 4.79
N ALA A 56 -7.77 -7.25 5.65
CA ALA A 56 -7.11 -6.84 6.88
C ALA A 56 -5.84 -6.00 6.62
N TYR A 57 -5.03 -6.40 5.63
CA TYR A 57 -3.88 -5.61 5.20
C TYR A 57 -4.30 -4.25 4.63
N ARG A 58 -5.32 -4.23 3.74
CA ARG A 58 -5.81 -3.00 3.13
C ARG A 58 -6.36 -2.02 4.16
N ALA A 59 -7.10 -2.53 5.14
CA ALA A 59 -7.60 -1.73 6.26
C ALA A 59 -6.44 -1.12 7.08
N SER A 60 -5.42 -1.92 7.39
CA SER A 60 -4.24 -1.43 8.10
C SER A 60 -3.49 -0.38 7.28
N LEU A 61 -3.28 -0.63 5.98
CA LEU A 61 -2.64 0.31 5.07
C LEU A 61 -3.36 1.65 5.02
N LEU A 62 -4.68 1.63 4.82
CA LEU A 62 -5.46 2.86 4.64
C LEU A 62 -5.65 3.64 5.94
N THR A 63 -5.81 2.96 7.06
CA THR A 63 -6.06 3.60 8.37
C THR A 63 -4.81 3.91 9.17
N GLY A 64 -3.67 3.31 8.83
CA GLY A 64 -2.44 3.38 9.63
C GLY A 64 -2.56 2.66 10.99
N LYS A 65 -3.52 1.74 11.14
CA LYS A 65 -3.81 1.03 12.40
C LYS A 65 -3.55 -0.46 12.27
N TYR A 66 -3.27 -1.11 13.38
CA TYR A 66 -3.23 -2.56 13.46
C TYR A 66 -4.62 -3.18 13.47
N GLN A 67 -4.72 -4.45 13.11
CA GLN A 67 -5.96 -5.23 13.10
C GLN A 67 -6.73 -5.17 14.43
N SER A 68 -6.02 -5.22 15.56
CA SER A 68 -6.59 -5.07 16.90
C SER A 68 -7.32 -3.75 17.13
N SER A 69 -6.97 -2.71 16.36
CA SER A 69 -7.55 -1.37 16.50
C SER A 69 -8.66 -1.08 15.49
N HIS A 70 -8.59 -1.63 14.28
CA HIS A 70 -9.66 -1.42 13.29
C HIS A 70 -10.64 -2.59 13.18
N GLY A 71 -10.37 -3.74 13.84
CA GLY A 71 -11.27 -4.86 13.97
C GLY A 71 -11.47 -5.74 12.73
N LEU A 72 -10.91 -5.36 11.58
CA LEU A 72 -11.04 -6.12 10.35
C LEU A 72 -9.90 -7.15 10.27
N VAL A 73 -10.19 -8.40 10.57
CA VAL A 73 -9.19 -9.49 10.72
C VAL A 73 -9.32 -10.59 9.67
N ILE A 74 -10.45 -10.68 8.97
CA ILE A 74 -10.76 -11.66 7.91
C ILE A 74 -11.41 -10.96 6.72
N ASN A 75 -11.48 -11.65 5.56
CA ASN A 75 -12.00 -11.07 4.32
C ASN A 75 -13.51 -10.84 4.30
N GLU A 76 -14.25 -11.52 5.16
CA GLU A 76 -15.72 -11.46 5.26
C GLU A 76 -16.22 -10.25 6.07
N LEU A 77 -15.32 -9.58 6.78
CA LEU A 77 -15.64 -8.38 7.54
C LEU A 77 -15.49 -7.13 6.66
N ARG A 78 -16.14 -6.05 7.09
CA ARG A 78 -16.01 -4.73 6.46
C ARG A 78 -15.37 -3.74 7.41
N LEU A 79 -14.59 -2.84 6.85
CA LEU A 79 -14.03 -1.73 7.60
C LEU A 79 -15.17 -0.76 7.99
N SER A 80 -15.23 -0.40 9.27
CA SER A 80 -16.18 0.61 9.72
C SER A 80 -15.92 1.96 9.01
N PRO A 81 -16.95 2.65 8.50
CA PRO A 81 -16.79 3.95 7.85
C PRO A 81 -16.30 5.06 8.81
N ASN A 82 -16.31 4.80 10.11
CA ASN A 82 -15.83 5.76 11.11
C ASN A 82 -14.28 5.83 11.20
N HIS A 83 -13.57 4.95 10.50
CA HIS A 83 -12.12 5.01 10.45
C HIS A 83 -11.64 6.09 9.47
N LYS A 84 -10.87 7.03 9.97
CA LYS A 84 -10.17 8.00 9.13
C LYS A 84 -9.03 7.29 8.40
N CYS A 85 -9.04 7.36 7.07
CA CYS A 85 -8.00 6.81 6.21
C CYS A 85 -7.04 7.92 5.75
N PHE A 86 -5.85 7.55 5.29
CA PHE A 86 -4.87 8.54 4.82
C PHE A 86 -5.39 9.38 3.64
N GLY A 87 -6.28 8.82 2.81
CA GLY A 87 -6.96 9.59 1.77
C GLY A 87 -7.76 10.76 2.31
N HIS A 88 -8.46 10.60 3.45
CA HIS A 88 -9.15 11.71 4.11
C HIS A 88 -8.16 12.76 4.61
N VAL A 89 -7.02 12.32 5.16
CA VAL A 89 -5.96 13.25 5.62
C VAL A 89 -5.41 14.05 4.45
N LEU A 90 -5.16 13.41 3.33
CA LEU A 90 -4.69 14.09 2.12
C LEU A 90 -5.71 15.11 1.60
N THR A 91 -6.99 14.76 1.59
CA THR A 91 -8.07 15.67 1.20
C THR A 91 -8.16 16.87 2.14
N ASP A 92 -8.06 16.67 3.44
CA ASP A 92 -8.00 17.75 4.43
C ASP A 92 -6.82 18.72 4.20
N HIS A 93 -5.78 18.24 3.51
CA HIS A 93 -4.61 19.04 3.11
C HIS A 93 -4.65 19.50 1.65
N ASN A 94 -5.83 19.55 1.04
CA ASN A 94 -6.07 20.00 -0.33
C ASN A 94 -5.39 19.18 -1.43
N TYR A 95 -5.18 17.88 -1.22
CA TYR A 95 -4.85 16.94 -2.28
C TYR A 95 -6.13 16.44 -2.96
N GLN A 96 -6.07 16.31 -4.28
CA GLN A 96 -7.04 15.50 -5.01
C GLN A 96 -6.63 14.04 -4.88
N THR A 97 -7.57 13.19 -4.48
CA THR A 97 -7.29 11.77 -4.25
C THR A 97 -8.09 10.90 -5.21
N ALA A 98 -7.49 9.80 -5.65
CA ALA A 98 -8.15 8.78 -6.45
C ALA A 98 -7.73 7.39 -5.95
N TYR A 99 -8.62 6.43 -6.04
CA TYR A 99 -8.35 5.02 -5.78
C TYR A 99 -8.75 4.20 -7.02
N ILE A 100 -7.83 3.37 -7.51
CA ILE A 100 -8.03 2.57 -8.72
C ILE A 100 -7.66 1.12 -8.40
N GLY A 101 -8.58 0.19 -8.65
CA GLY A 101 -8.37 -1.23 -8.44
C GLY A 101 -9.21 -1.85 -7.32
N LYS A 102 -8.75 -2.99 -6.82
CA LYS A 102 -9.47 -3.78 -5.79
C LYS A 102 -9.56 -3.01 -4.47
N TRP A 103 -10.77 -2.77 -4.00
CA TRP A 103 -11.04 -2.10 -2.71
C TRP A 103 -11.04 -3.10 -1.55
N HIS A 104 -11.99 -4.00 -1.51
CA HIS A 104 -12.15 -5.11 -0.56
C HIS A 104 -12.23 -4.70 0.93
N LEU A 105 -12.97 -3.59 1.21
CA LEU A 105 -13.19 -3.08 2.59
C LEU A 105 -14.65 -2.81 2.88
#